data_1d81f981f7d77676eedfc7c4061393b2
#
_entry.id   1d81f981f7d77676eedfc7c4061393b2
#
_cell.length_a   1.000
_cell.length_b   1.000
_cell.length_c   1.000
_cell.angle_alpha   90.00
_cell.angle_beta   90.00
_cell.angle_gamma   90.00
#
_symmetry.space_group_name_H-M   'P 1'
#
loop_
_entity.id
_entity.type
_entity.pdbx_description
1 polymer ?
#
loop_
_entity_poly.entity_id
_entity_poly.type
_entity_poly.pdbx_seq_one_letter_code
_entity_poly.pdbx_strand_id
1 'polypeptide(L)'
;KQKIKNELEMARNAVKEAGLYLVSENDIDKLAEGAMDAYQNYPLHNWLSGGTYNPLLSKLLMKVSLKTMIDNGIIYADSSELNGFTAWMPPNYTGTKALPFMLKGGFNLIRNFGFDIIKKLTEYDDFAMNLKKKFTEYNDWYLFNLSVKKDAQGKGIASKLLKPMLEFLSKQNSVCYLETNKDTNVPFYEHFGFKMMEKGFIPQSDVMHYAMTKLPDNIK
;
A
#
# COMPACT_ATOMS: atom_id res chain seq x y z
N LYS A 1 -10.95 8.47 17.71
CA LYS A 1 -9.51 8.84 17.51
C LYS A 1 -8.59 8.09 18.48
N GLN A 2 -8.92 8.03 19.80
CA GLN A 2 -8.08 7.33 20.79
C GLN A 2 -7.99 5.82 20.52
N LYS A 3 -9.11 5.17 20.14
CA LYS A 3 -9.12 3.75 19.78
C LYS A 3 -8.11 3.44 18.66
N ILE A 4 -8.11 4.21 17.57
CA ILE A 4 -7.18 4.03 16.45
C ILE A 4 -5.72 4.23 16.88
N LYS A 5 -5.43 5.22 17.75
CA LYS A 5 -4.07 5.40 18.27
C LYS A 5 -3.60 4.19 19.07
N ASN A 6 -4.46 3.62 19.91
CA ASN A 6 -4.13 2.43 20.69
C ASN A 6 -3.92 1.21 19.77
N GLU A 7 -4.76 1.02 18.76
CA GLU A 7 -4.58 -0.05 17.77
C GLU A 7 -3.26 0.09 16.98
N LEU A 8 -2.91 1.31 16.57
CA LEU A 8 -1.64 1.58 15.91
C LEU A 8 -0.43 1.28 16.81
N GLU A 9 -0.51 1.61 18.10
CA GLU A 9 0.54 1.31 19.06
C GLU A 9 0.69 -0.20 19.28
N MET A 10 -0.42 -0.91 19.46
CA MET A 10 -0.43 -2.38 19.58
C MET A 10 0.16 -3.04 18.33
N ALA A 11 -0.21 -2.58 17.14
CA ALA A 11 0.33 -3.12 15.89
C ALA A 11 1.84 -2.82 15.74
N ARG A 12 2.31 -1.63 16.12
CA ARG A 12 3.75 -1.32 16.16
C ARG A 12 4.53 -2.24 17.11
N ASN A 13 3.95 -2.56 18.25
CA ASN A 13 4.57 -3.48 19.21
C ASN A 13 4.64 -4.90 18.62
N ALA A 14 3.57 -5.41 18.01
CA ALA A 14 3.57 -6.73 17.35
C ALA A 14 4.64 -6.82 16.24
N VAL A 15 4.81 -5.76 15.46
CA VAL A 15 5.85 -5.67 14.41
C VAL A 15 7.25 -5.69 15.02
N LYS A 16 7.50 -4.95 16.11
CA LYS A 16 8.79 -4.94 16.82
C LYS A 16 9.11 -6.30 17.45
N GLU A 17 8.14 -6.93 18.09
CA GLU A 17 8.28 -8.27 18.69
C GLU A 17 8.63 -9.33 17.64
N ALA A 18 8.16 -9.15 16.41
CA ALA A 18 8.53 -9.99 15.28
C ALA A 18 9.94 -9.69 14.71
N GLY A 19 10.69 -8.76 15.30
CA GLY A 19 12.04 -8.40 14.87
C GLY A 19 12.09 -7.60 13.55
N LEU A 20 11.01 -6.89 13.20
CA LEU A 20 10.94 -6.06 12.01
C LEU A 20 11.33 -4.60 12.32
N TYR A 21 11.81 -3.90 11.31
CA TYR A 21 12.32 -2.54 11.43
C TYR A 21 11.21 -1.52 11.18
N LEU A 22 10.86 -0.71 12.18
CA LEU A 22 9.91 0.41 11.97
C LEU A 22 10.59 1.53 11.19
N VAL A 23 10.00 1.89 10.07
CA VAL A 23 10.48 2.92 9.15
C VAL A 23 10.29 4.30 9.76
N SER A 24 11.30 5.14 9.63
CA SER A 24 11.30 6.58 9.97
C SER A 24 11.20 7.47 8.73
N GLU A 25 10.97 8.77 8.91
CA GLU A 25 10.98 9.71 7.76
C GLU A 25 12.33 9.72 7.01
N ASN A 26 13.43 9.47 7.70
CA ASN A 26 14.77 9.44 7.11
C ASN A 26 14.97 8.27 6.14
N ASP A 27 14.19 7.22 6.26
CA ASP A 27 14.27 6.02 5.42
C ASP A 27 13.48 6.16 4.10
N ILE A 28 12.55 7.12 4.03
CA ILE A 28 11.57 7.22 2.93
C ILE A 28 12.26 7.37 1.57
N ASP A 29 13.32 8.16 1.48
CA ASP A 29 14.02 8.38 0.22
C ASP A 29 14.66 7.09 -0.30
N LYS A 30 15.29 6.31 0.57
CA LYS A 30 15.88 5.01 0.24
C LYS A 30 14.81 3.97 -0.13
N LEU A 31 13.66 3.98 0.57
CA LEU A 31 12.51 3.12 0.23
C LEU A 31 11.93 3.48 -1.14
N ALA A 32 11.75 4.76 -1.43
CA ALA A 32 11.24 5.23 -2.71
C ALA A 32 12.18 4.88 -3.89
N GLU A 33 13.49 4.91 -3.67
CA GLU A 33 14.47 4.43 -4.64
C GLU A 33 14.37 2.93 -4.88
N GLY A 34 14.32 2.13 -3.81
CA GLY A 34 14.18 0.67 -3.94
C GLY A 34 12.85 0.24 -4.57
N ALA A 35 11.79 1.03 -4.42
CA ALA A 35 10.50 0.76 -5.03
C ALA A 35 10.48 0.97 -6.55
N MET A 36 11.39 1.78 -7.12
CA MET A 36 11.44 1.98 -8.58
C MET A 36 11.57 0.65 -9.33
N ASP A 37 12.51 -0.20 -8.93
CA ASP A 37 12.71 -1.50 -9.57
C ASP A 37 11.55 -2.47 -9.32
N ALA A 38 10.97 -2.44 -8.12
CA ALA A 38 9.83 -3.29 -7.77
C ALA A 38 8.57 -2.95 -8.58
N TYR A 39 8.39 -1.68 -8.96
CA TYR A 39 7.25 -1.23 -9.77
C TYR A 39 7.56 -1.13 -11.27
N GLN A 40 8.73 -1.59 -11.70
CA GLN A 40 9.02 -1.69 -13.14
C GLN A 40 7.95 -2.55 -13.84
N ASN A 41 7.34 -1.98 -14.88
CA ASN A 41 6.22 -2.61 -15.61
C ASN A 41 4.97 -2.89 -14.77
N TYR A 42 4.76 -2.17 -13.67
CA TYR A 42 3.51 -2.26 -12.93
C TYR A 42 2.40 -1.50 -13.69
N PRO A 43 1.26 -2.14 -14.00
CA PRO A 43 0.26 -1.58 -14.92
C PRO A 43 -0.22 -0.18 -14.54
N LEU A 44 -0.53 0.06 -13.25
CA LEU A 44 -0.94 1.38 -12.77
C LEU A 44 0.12 2.46 -13.03
N HIS A 45 1.40 2.16 -12.76
CA HIS A 45 2.49 3.13 -12.95
C HIS A 45 2.73 3.43 -14.44
N ASN A 46 2.59 2.43 -15.31
CA ASN A 46 2.67 2.62 -16.76
C ASN A 46 1.54 3.52 -17.26
N TRP A 47 0.31 3.28 -16.81
CA TRP A 47 -0.84 4.12 -17.20
C TRP A 47 -0.70 5.56 -16.69
N LEU A 48 -0.29 5.75 -15.45
CA LEU A 48 -0.05 7.08 -14.88
C LEU A 48 1.00 7.87 -15.67
N SER A 49 2.02 7.19 -16.20
CA SER A 49 3.10 7.80 -16.99
C SER A 49 2.83 7.86 -18.50
N GLY A 50 1.60 7.59 -18.94
CA GLY A 50 1.22 7.70 -20.35
C GLY A 50 1.52 6.46 -21.19
N GLY A 51 1.58 5.27 -20.56
CA GLY A 51 1.72 3.97 -21.22
C GLY A 51 3.12 3.35 -21.17
N THR A 52 4.12 4.12 -20.75
CA THR A 52 5.51 3.63 -20.63
C THR A 52 6.01 3.86 -19.20
N TYR A 53 6.70 2.90 -18.63
CA TYR A 53 7.24 3.03 -17.28
C TYR A 53 8.18 4.23 -17.13
N ASN A 54 7.94 5.05 -16.13
CA ASN A 54 8.78 6.19 -15.76
C ASN A 54 9.28 6.04 -14.31
N PRO A 55 10.58 5.77 -14.09
CA PRO A 55 11.14 5.54 -12.76
C PRO A 55 11.05 6.77 -11.86
N LEU A 56 11.16 7.98 -12.41
CA LEU A 56 11.01 9.21 -11.63
C LEU A 56 9.59 9.38 -11.11
N LEU A 57 8.57 9.07 -11.91
CA LEU A 57 7.17 9.08 -11.47
C LEU A 57 6.98 8.11 -10.32
N SER A 58 7.44 6.87 -10.46
CA SER A 58 7.33 5.84 -9.41
C SER A 58 8.01 6.27 -8.13
N LYS A 59 9.22 6.83 -8.20
CA LYS A 59 9.96 7.36 -7.05
C LYS A 59 9.19 8.49 -6.35
N LEU A 60 8.75 9.50 -7.10
CA LEU A 60 8.05 10.65 -6.52
C LEU A 60 6.69 10.26 -5.93
N LEU A 61 5.94 9.39 -6.63
CA LEU A 61 4.67 8.88 -6.15
C LEU A 61 4.84 8.08 -4.86
N MET A 62 5.78 7.16 -4.80
CA MET A 62 6.08 6.38 -3.60
C MET A 62 6.50 7.31 -2.44
N LYS A 63 7.40 8.24 -2.71
CA LYS A 63 7.88 9.18 -1.70
C LYS A 63 6.73 10.00 -1.08
N VAL A 64 5.86 10.59 -1.90
CA VAL A 64 4.74 11.39 -1.38
C VAL A 64 3.72 10.53 -0.66
N SER A 65 3.43 9.33 -1.15
CA SER A 65 2.52 8.38 -0.49
C SER A 65 3.03 7.99 0.89
N LEU A 66 4.27 7.53 1.01
CA LEU A 66 4.86 7.14 2.30
C LEU A 66 4.92 8.30 3.29
N LYS A 67 5.31 9.51 2.83
CA LYS A 67 5.29 10.72 3.67
C LYS A 67 3.89 11.08 4.18
N THR A 68 2.87 10.83 3.39
CA THR A 68 1.48 11.09 3.77
C THR A 68 0.96 10.07 4.79
N MET A 69 1.44 8.84 4.70
CA MET A 69 0.98 7.71 5.51
C MET A 69 1.69 7.56 6.85
N ILE A 70 2.97 7.96 6.93
CA ILE A 70 3.82 7.69 8.11
C ILE A 70 3.24 8.25 9.42
N ASP A 71 2.51 9.35 9.35
CA ASP A 71 1.91 9.99 10.52
C ASP A 71 0.64 9.27 11.01
N ASN A 72 -0.06 8.56 10.10
CA ASN A 72 -1.39 8.01 10.36
C ASN A 72 -1.48 6.49 10.17
N GLY A 73 -0.40 5.85 9.78
CA GLY A 73 -0.31 4.42 9.50
C GLY A 73 0.87 3.76 10.18
N ILE A 74 1.21 2.59 9.67
CA ILE A 74 2.40 1.84 10.07
C ILE A 74 3.18 1.50 8.81
N ILE A 75 4.46 1.87 8.79
CA ILE A 75 5.39 1.47 7.74
C ILE A 75 6.54 0.73 8.41
N TYR A 76 6.84 -0.46 7.92
CA TYR A 76 7.97 -1.24 8.43
C TYR A 76 8.64 -2.06 7.33
N ALA A 77 9.90 -2.41 7.56
CA ALA A 77 10.75 -3.14 6.65
C ALA A 77 11.26 -4.45 7.26
N ASP A 78 11.80 -5.31 6.41
CA ASP A 78 12.41 -6.58 6.81
C ASP A 78 13.60 -6.41 7.77
N SER A 79 14.33 -5.31 7.60
CA SER A 79 15.49 -4.93 8.40
C SER A 79 15.88 -3.46 8.09
N SER A 80 16.91 -2.94 8.76
CA SER A 80 17.51 -1.63 8.47
C SER A 80 18.15 -1.54 7.06
N GLU A 81 18.38 -2.67 6.40
CA GLU A 81 18.83 -2.73 5.00
C GLU A 81 17.74 -2.32 4.01
N LEU A 82 16.46 -2.36 4.42
CA LEU A 82 15.31 -1.95 3.62
C LEU A 82 15.19 -2.73 2.30
N ASN A 83 15.36 -4.06 2.33
CA ASN A 83 15.23 -4.91 1.15
C ASN A 83 13.77 -5.14 0.75
N GLY A 84 12.87 -5.06 1.72
CA GLY A 84 11.43 -5.04 1.50
C GLY A 84 10.74 -4.24 2.57
N PHE A 85 9.58 -3.66 2.24
CA PHE A 85 8.77 -2.92 3.18
C PHE A 85 7.28 -3.08 2.89
N THR A 86 6.48 -2.74 3.88
CA THR A 86 5.03 -2.71 3.76
C THR A 86 4.48 -1.48 4.48
N ALA A 87 3.35 -0.97 3.98
CA ALA A 87 2.65 0.17 4.54
C ALA A 87 1.18 -0.19 4.79
N TRP A 88 0.69 0.11 5.98
CA TRP A 88 -0.65 -0.24 6.43
C TRP A 88 -1.38 0.99 6.97
N MET A 89 -2.65 1.10 6.61
CA MET A 89 -3.52 2.12 7.15
C MET A 89 -4.56 1.49 8.08
N PRO A 90 -4.83 2.12 9.23
CA PRO A 90 -5.81 1.63 10.19
C PRO A 90 -7.26 1.83 9.68
N PRO A 91 -8.27 1.26 10.37
CA PRO A 91 -9.68 1.49 10.06
C PRO A 91 -10.04 2.97 9.93
N ASN A 92 -11.07 3.25 9.14
CA ASN A 92 -11.53 4.59 8.76
C ASN A 92 -10.58 5.37 7.82
N TYR A 93 -9.66 4.69 7.15
CA TYR A 93 -8.93 5.29 6.04
C TYR A 93 -9.86 5.42 4.82
N THR A 94 -10.06 6.64 4.37
CA THR A 94 -11.01 7.01 3.29
C THR A 94 -10.31 7.60 2.06
N GLY A 95 -9.03 7.28 1.90
CA GLY A 95 -8.22 7.77 0.78
C GLY A 95 -7.25 8.89 1.16
N THR A 96 -6.51 9.33 0.18
CA THR A 96 -5.47 10.34 0.33
C THR A 96 -6.06 11.74 0.36
N LYS A 97 -5.80 12.49 1.42
CA LYS A 97 -6.26 13.88 1.51
C LYS A 97 -5.40 14.80 0.66
N ALA A 98 -6.05 15.60 -0.19
CA ALA A 98 -5.38 16.44 -1.18
C ALA A 98 -4.35 17.42 -0.56
N LEU A 99 -4.70 18.15 0.49
CA LEU A 99 -3.80 19.16 1.08
C LEU A 99 -2.52 18.53 1.68
N PRO A 100 -2.59 17.50 2.56
CA PRO A 100 -1.38 16.81 3.02
C PRO A 100 -0.55 16.22 1.87
N PHE A 101 -1.18 15.62 0.87
CA PHE A 101 -0.50 15.08 -0.30
C PHE A 101 0.30 16.15 -1.04
N MET A 102 -0.32 17.30 -1.32
CA MET A 102 0.34 18.41 -2.01
C MET A 102 1.53 18.95 -1.21
N LEU A 103 1.36 19.17 0.10
CA LEU A 103 2.41 19.68 0.99
C LEU A 103 3.58 18.71 1.18
N LYS A 104 3.31 17.40 1.13
CA LYS A 104 4.34 16.35 1.31
C LYS A 104 5.05 15.93 0.01
N GLY A 105 4.77 16.61 -1.10
CA GLY A 105 5.49 16.43 -2.36
C GLY A 105 4.65 16.38 -3.62
N GLY A 106 3.32 16.51 -3.54
CA GLY A 106 2.43 16.51 -4.70
C GLY A 106 2.77 17.61 -5.71
N PHE A 107 3.27 18.76 -5.26
CA PHE A 107 3.75 19.82 -6.17
C PHE A 107 4.93 19.37 -7.06
N ASN A 108 5.77 18.46 -6.60
CA ASN A 108 6.86 17.90 -7.41
C ASN A 108 6.32 17.01 -8.53
N LEU A 109 5.19 16.31 -8.31
CA LEU A 109 4.52 15.56 -9.36
C LEU A 109 3.99 16.49 -10.45
N ILE A 110 3.31 17.58 -10.07
CA ILE A 110 2.82 18.58 -11.04
C ILE A 110 3.97 19.20 -11.82
N ARG A 111 5.05 19.57 -11.14
CA ARG A 111 6.22 20.21 -11.79
C ARG A 111 6.87 19.30 -12.85
N ASN A 112 6.90 17.98 -12.62
CA ASN A 112 7.57 17.03 -13.52
C ASN A 112 6.63 16.43 -14.56
N PHE A 113 5.33 16.29 -14.26
CA PHE A 113 4.37 15.53 -15.08
C PHE A 113 3.10 16.31 -15.46
N GLY A 114 3.01 17.59 -15.07
CA GLY A 114 1.82 18.41 -15.34
C GLY A 114 0.64 18.10 -14.40
N PHE A 115 -0.47 18.83 -14.60
CA PHE A 115 -1.67 18.68 -13.76
C PHE A 115 -2.43 17.37 -14.03
N ASP A 116 -2.30 16.79 -15.21
CA ASP A 116 -3.01 15.56 -15.59
C ASP A 116 -2.68 14.39 -14.67
N ILE A 117 -1.48 14.35 -14.09
CA ILE A 117 -1.12 13.32 -13.12
C ILE A 117 -2.01 13.37 -11.87
N ILE A 118 -2.31 14.57 -11.36
CA ILE A 118 -3.16 14.73 -10.18
C ILE A 118 -4.59 14.33 -10.50
N LYS A 119 -5.10 14.69 -11.69
CA LYS A 119 -6.42 14.25 -12.14
C LYS A 119 -6.52 12.72 -12.16
N LYS A 120 -5.59 12.04 -12.83
CA LYS A 120 -5.56 10.57 -12.87
C LYS A 120 -5.45 9.92 -11.48
N LEU A 121 -4.61 10.47 -10.61
CA LEU A 121 -4.47 9.97 -9.24
C LEU A 121 -5.75 10.14 -8.43
N THR A 122 -6.46 11.28 -8.59
CA THR A 122 -7.74 11.51 -7.91
C THR A 122 -8.82 10.56 -8.42
N GLU A 123 -8.94 10.38 -9.74
CA GLU A 123 -9.90 9.46 -10.35
C GLU A 123 -9.63 8.01 -9.91
N TYR A 124 -8.36 7.61 -9.82
CA TYR A 124 -7.98 6.30 -9.31
C TYR A 124 -8.32 6.13 -7.82
N ASP A 125 -7.96 7.11 -6.97
CA ASP A 125 -8.22 7.05 -5.53
C ASP A 125 -9.72 7.01 -5.24
N ASP A 126 -10.52 7.81 -5.93
CA ASP A 126 -11.98 7.80 -5.84
C ASP A 126 -12.57 6.43 -6.23
N PHE A 127 -12.11 5.86 -7.33
CA PHE A 127 -12.54 4.53 -7.77
C PHE A 127 -12.17 3.46 -6.75
N ALA A 128 -10.93 3.42 -6.32
CA ALA A 128 -10.42 2.44 -5.37
C ALA A 128 -11.12 2.54 -4.00
N MET A 129 -11.30 3.77 -3.50
CA MET A 129 -11.97 3.98 -2.21
C MET A 129 -13.46 3.69 -2.26
N ASN A 130 -14.15 3.88 -3.39
CA ASN A 130 -15.53 3.46 -3.54
C ASN A 130 -15.68 1.93 -3.51
N LEU A 131 -14.75 1.19 -4.14
CA LEU A 131 -14.72 -0.27 -4.03
C LEU A 131 -14.43 -0.73 -2.62
N LYS A 132 -13.44 -0.14 -1.96
CA LYS A 132 -13.12 -0.43 -0.57
C LYS A 132 -14.33 -0.23 0.34
N LYS A 133 -15.04 0.89 0.21
CA LYS A 133 -16.27 1.19 0.96
C LYS A 133 -17.34 0.13 0.76
N LYS A 134 -17.53 -0.33 -0.48
CA LYS A 134 -18.52 -1.35 -0.85
C LYS A 134 -18.34 -2.66 -0.06
N PHE A 135 -17.10 -3.06 0.21
CA PHE A 135 -16.81 -4.37 0.83
C PHE A 135 -16.52 -4.31 2.31
N THR A 136 -16.08 -3.17 2.85
CA THR A 136 -15.61 -3.06 4.22
C THR A 136 -16.25 -1.92 5.01
N GLU A 137 -16.98 -1.01 4.35
CA GLU A 137 -17.49 0.23 4.94
C GLU A 137 -16.40 1.03 5.67
N TYR A 138 -15.13 0.91 5.20
CA TYR A 138 -13.92 1.45 5.84
C TYR A 138 -13.63 0.90 7.25
N ASN A 139 -14.21 -0.22 7.65
CA ASN A 139 -13.96 -0.86 8.94
C ASN A 139 -12.91 -1.98 8.82
N ASP A 140 -11.85 -1.72 8.09
CA ASP A 140 -10.78 -2.66 7.76
C ASP A 140 -9.41 -2.03 8.00
N TRP A 141 -8.41 -2.88 8.21
CA TRP A 141 -7.03 -2.50 8.01
C TRP A 141 -6.69 -2.61 6.53
N TYR A 142 -6.06 -1.59 5.99
CA TYR A 142 -5.74 -1.53 4.58
C TYR A 142 -4.24 -1.77 4.35
N LEU A 143 -3.89 -2.89 3.71
CA LEU A 143 -2.56 -3.13 3.18
C LEU A 143 -2.37 -2.27 1.93
N PHE A 144 -1.82 -1.08 2.14
CA PHE A 144 -1.63 -0.11 1.07
C PHE A 144 -0.47 -0.45 0.15
N ASN A 145 0.62 -0.96 0.70
CA ASN A 145 1.82 -1.28 -0.06
C ASN A 145 2.53 -2.51 0.49
N LEU A 146 3.03 -3.33 -0.42
CA LEU A 146 4.01 -4.39 -0.17
C LEU A 146 5.01 -4.36 -1.31
N SER A 147 6.26 -4.08 -1.01
CA SER A 147 7.32 -3.96 -2.00
C SER A 147 8.58 -4.69 -1.54
N VAL A 148 9.20 -5.43 -2.43
CA VAL A 148 10.48 -6.11 -2.21
C VAL A 148 11.40 -5.81 -3.39
N LYS A 149 12.61 -5.34 -3.12
CA LYS A 149 13.63 -5.07 -4.15
C LYS A 149 13.82 -6.30 -5.04
N LYS A 150 14.05 -6.06 -6.32
CA LYS A 150 14.11 -7.12 -7.33
C LYS A 150 15.15 -8.20 -7.00
N ASP A 151 16.32 -7.82 -6.54
CA ASP A 151 17.43 -8.70 -6.14
C ASP A 151 17.19 -9.46 -4.82
N ALA A 152 16.20 -9.02 -4.04
CA ALA A 152 15.78 -9.62 -2.79
C ALA A 152 14.50 -10.47 -2.89
N GLN A 153 13.85 -10.51 -4.06
CA GLN A 153 12.67 -11.35 -4.29
C GLN A 153 13.01 -12.84 -4.24
N GLY A 154 12.02 -13.69 -3.97
CA GLY A 154 12.19 -15.15 -3.85
C GLY A 154 12.85 -15.61 -2.55
N LYS A 155 13.22 -14.70 -1.64
CA LYS A 155 13.89 -15.01 -0.35
C LYS A 155 12.94 -15.00 0.85
N GLY A 156 11.63 -15.03 0.64
CA GLY A 156 10.64 -15.08 1.71
C GLY A 156 10.36 -13.74 2.41
N ILE A 157 10.95 -12.62 1.96
CA ILE A 157 10.80 -11.30 2.60
C ILE A 157 9.34 -10.84 2.62
N ALA A 158 8.58 -11.01 1.53
CA ALA A 158 7.18 -10.64 1.50
C ALA A 158 6.35 -11.40 2.57
N SER A 159 6.60 -12.70 2.74
CA SER A 159 5.96 -13.51 3.79
C SER A 159 6.37 -13.05 5.20
N LYS A 160 7.66 -12.74 5.41
CA LYS A 160 8.17 -12.19 6.66
C LYS A 160 7.49 -10.87 7.04
N LEU A 161 7.22 -10.02 6.04
CA LEU A 161 6.53 -8.73 6.24
C LEU A 161 5.04 -8.89 6.53
N LEU A 162 4.34 -9.82 5.85
CA LEU A 162 2.90 -9.95 5.98
C LEU A 162 2.45 -10.68 7.26
N LYS A 163 3.12 -11.78 7.61
CA LYS A 163 2.67 -12.69 8.67
C LYS A 163 2.40 -12.00 10.01
N PRO A 164 3.32 -11.20 10.59
CA PRO A 164 3.09 -10.62 11.92
C PRO A 164 1.87 -9.71 11.97
N MET A 165 1.65 -8.93 10.92
CA MET A 165 0.50 -8.05 10.87
C MET A 165 -0.81 -8.83 10.65
N LEU A 166 -0.82 -9.85 9.79
CA LEU A 166 -1.99 -10.69 9.59
C LEU A 166 -2.37 -11.48 10.86
N GLU A 167 -1.39 -11.96 11.61
CA GLU A 167 -1.60 -12.60 12.93
C GLU A 167 -2.17 -11.61 13.95
N PHE A 168 -1.61 -10.39 14.00
CA PHE A 168 -2.15 -9.32 14.83
C PHE A 168 -3.62 -9.04 14.49
N LEU A 169 -3.94 -8.87 13.21
CA LEU A 169 -5.31 -8.59 12.75
C LEU A 169 -6.27 -9.73 13.07
N SER A 170 -5.84 -10.97 12.90
CA SER A 170 -6.65 -12.14 13.27
C SER A 170 -6.99 -12.15 14.76
N LYS A 171 -6.00 -11.88 15.64
CA LYS A 171 -6.22 -11.76 17.09
C LYS A 171 -7.16 -10.62 17.48
N GLN A 172 -7.21 -9.55 16.69
CA GLN A 172 -8.09 -8.41 16.90
C GLN A 172 -9.47 -8.58 16.25
N ASN A 173 -9.77 -9.71 15.61
CA ASN A 173 -10.97 -9.92 14.79
C ASN A 173 -11.16 -8.83 13.72
N SER A 174 -10.07 -8.37 13.13
CA SER A 174 -10.07 -7.28 12.17
C SER A 174 -9.98 -7.81 10.73
N VAL A 175 -10.78 -7.22 9.86
CA VAL A 175 -10.72 -7.46 8.41
C VAL A 175 -9.50 -6.78 7.83
N CYS A 176 -8.85 -7.40 6.87
CA CYS A 176 -7.83 -6.80 6.04
C CYS A 176 -8.32 -6.63 4.61
N TYR A 177 -8.09 -5.46 4.03
CA TYR A 177 -8.36 -5.15 2.64
C TYR A 177 -7.08 -4.81 1.89
N LEU A 178 -6.99 -5.17 0.64
CA LEU A 178 -5.93 -4.76 -0.27
C LEU A 178 -6.44 -4.63 -1.71
N GLU A 179 -5.63 -3.99 -2.53
CA GLU A 179 -5.81 -3.90 -3.97
C GLU A 179 -4.51 -4.23 -4.69
N THR A 180 -4.64 -4.77 -5.89
CA THR A 180 -3.51 -4.92 -6.81
C THR A 180 -3.95 -4.68 -8.24
N ASN A 181 -3.03 -4.22 -9.08
CA ASN A 181 -3.26 -4.02 -10.51
C ASN A 181 -2.48 -5.04 -11.36
N LYS A 182 -1.92 -6.05 -10.72
CA LYS A 182 -1.16 -7.10 -11.38
C LYS A 182 -1.77 -8.45 -11.07
N ASP A 183 -2.23 -9.16 -12.09
CA ASP A 183 -2.89 -10.46 -12.00
C ASP A 183 -2.03 -11.52 -11.30
N THR A 184 -0.71 -11.51 -11.56
CA THR A 184 0.24 -12.45 -10.93
C THR A 184 0.36 -12.28 -9.40
N ASN A 185 -0.11 -11.16 -8.84
CA ASN A 185 -0.14 -10.96 -7.39
C ASN A 185 -1.36 -11.62 -6.73
N VAL A 186 -2.42 -11.91 -7.48
CA VAL A 186 -3.65 -12.49 -6.94
C VAL A 186 -3.40 -13.84 -6.27
N PRO A 187 -2.77 -14.84 -6.92
CA PRO A 187 -2.47 -16.13 -6.26
C PRO A 187 -1.56 -15.99 -5.03
N PHE A 188 -0.65 -15.01 -5.05
CA PHE A 188 0.21 -14.72 -3.90
C PHE A 188 -0.63 -14.30 -2.68
N TYR A 189 -1.58 -13.38 -2.84
CA TYR A 189 -2.45 -12.95 -1.75
C TYR A 189 -3.47 -14.03 -1.35
N GLU A 190 -3.98 -14.82 -2.30
CA GLU A 190 -4.84 -15.98 -1.99
C GLU A 190 -4.13 -17.00 -1.09
N HIS A 191 -2.82 -17.22 -1.28
CA HIS A 191 -2.01 -18.06 -0.40
C HIS A 191 -2.01 -17.57 1.07
N PHE A 192 -2.17 -16.26 1.31
CA PHE A 192 -2.31 -15.68 2.64
C PHE A 192 -3.76 -15.61 3.15
N GLY A 193 -4.70 -16.20 2.42
CA GLY A 193 -6.11 -16.29 2.81
C GLY A 193 -6.97 -15.10 2.37
N PHE A 194 -6.45 -14.21 1.50
CA PHE A 194 -7.28 -13.20 0.87
C PHE A 194 -8.21 -13.83 -0.15
N LYS A 195 -9.40 -13.25 -0.28
CA LYS A 195 -10.39 -13.66 -1.28
C LYS A 195 -10.65 -12.50 -2.24
N MET A 196 -10.76 -12.82 -3.52
CA MET A 196 -11.18 -11.86 -4.53
C MET A 196 -12.62 -11.43 -4.26
N MET A 197 -12.84 -10.13 -4.14
CA MET A 197 -14.16 -9.52 -3.97
C MET A 197 -14.71 -9.00 -5.28
N GLU A 198 -13.91 -8.26 -6.01
CA GLU A 198 -14.28 -7.70 -7.31
C GLU A 198 -13.03 -7.43 -8.14
N LYS A 199 -13.18 -7.51 -9.46
CA LYS A 199 -12.17 -7.05 -10.42
C LYS A 199 -12.86 -6.24 -11.53
N GLY A 200 -12.19 -5.21 -12.00
CA GLY A 200 -12.69 -4.36 -13.07
C GLY A 200 -11.62 -3.40 -13.57
N PHE A 201 -11.85 -2.80 -14.71
CA PHE A 201 -10.93 -1.79 -15.23
C PHE A 201 -11.06 -0.47 -14.44
N ILE A 202 -9.92 0.16 -14.16
CA ILE A 202 -9.90 1.55 -13.70
C ILE A 202 -10.56 2.41 -14.79
N PRO A 203 -11.48 3.33 -14.45
CA PRO A 203 -12.14 4.18 -15.43
C PRO A 203 -11.14 4.87 -16.38
N GLN A 204 -11.46 4.89 -17.65
CA GLN A 204 -10.64 5.50 -18.72
C GLN A 204 -9.23 4.90 -18.85
N SER A 205 -9.05 3.63 -18.46
CA SER A 205 -7.78 2.91 -18.59
C SER A 205 -8.01 1.47 -19.03
N ASP A 206 -6.91 0.81 -19.43
CA ASP A 206 -6.81 -0.64 -19.67
C ASP A 206 -6.22 -1.39 -18.46
N VAL A 207 -6.09 -0.71 -17.32
CA VAL A 207 -5.52 -1.27 -16.11
C VAL A 207 -6.57 -2.01 -15.31
N MET A 208 -6.38 -3.31 -15.14
CA MET A 208 -7.23 -4.12 -14.27
C MET A 208 -6.93 -3.82 -12.79
N HIS A 209 -7.97 -3.73 -12.00
CA HIS A 209 -7.94 -3.54 -10.57
C HIS A 209 -8.58 -4.74 -9.88
N TYR A 210 -7.91 -5.29 -8.89
CA TYR A 210 -8.34 -6.47 -8.14
C TYR A 210 -8.50 -6.08 -6.67
N ALA A 211 -9.74 -6.07 -6.17
CA ALA A 211 -10.06 -5.82 -4.77
C ALA A 211 -10.15 -7.13 -4.00
N MET A 212 -9.42 -7.25 -2.92
CA MET A 212 -9.34 -8.48 -2.12
C MET A 212 -9.50 -8.21 -0.63
N THR A 213 -10.13 -9.15 0.09
CA THR A 213 -10.28 -9.08 1.55
C THR A 213 -9.80 -10.36 2.21
N LYS A 214 -9.27 -10.24 3.42
CA LYS A 214 -9.04 -11.35 4.32
C LYS A 214 -9.85 -11.14 5.60
N LEU A 215 -10.70 -12.11 5.92
CA LEU A 215 -11.40 -12.17 7.20
C LEU A 215 -10.47 -12.74 8.29
N PRO A 216 -10.74 -12.45 9.57
CA PRO A 216 -10.06 -13.11 10.68
C PRO A 216 -10.22 -14.63 10.62
N ASP A 217 -9.19 -15.38 11.04
CA ASP A 217 -9.14 -16.84 10.89
C ASP A 217 -10.20 -17.59 11.74
N ASN A 218 -10.80 -16.92 12.73
CA ASN A 218 -11.86 -17.43 13.61
C ASN A 218 -13.29 -17.17 13.10
N ILE A 219 -13.47 -16.47 12.01
CA ILE A 219 -14.76 -16.30 11.33
C ILE A 219 -14.78 -17.25 10.13
N LYS A 220 -15.46 -18.39 10.29
CA LYS A 220 -15.72 -19.36 9.21
C LYS A 220 -16.97 -18.99 8.42
#